data_24e35c882913190201ca9abbcffc95ab
#
_entry.id   24e35c882913190201ca9abbcffc95ab
#
_cell.length_a   1.000
_cell.length_b   1.000
_cell.length_c   1.000
_cell.angle_alpha   90.00
_cell.angle_beta   90.00
_cell.angle_gamma   90.00
#
_symmetry.space_group_name_H-M   'P 1'
#
loop_
_entity.id
_entity.type
_entity.pdbx_description
1 polymer ?
#
loop_
_entity_poly.entity_id
_entity_poly.type
_entity_poly.pdbx_seq_one_letter_code
_entity_poly.pdbx_strand_id
1 'polypeptide(L)'
;MATSRKSVGAKISTAQKRQRPNHDFYATPVEDIEKMLKTIFATSVDNLHIKPLVLDPCAGNGAFKKAIKSVFPHWSVMQWDILERNEKLDYVGDFLSREPHGEKFSMVMMNPPFGESMEFIQHAFKFLKPGGIVVAFLKLDFLASKKRYNGLFKDGNNLLQVWVNVSRVNCKYDGDGNDKQSSTTDSGWFIFQQGMPVVPQICWLE
;
A
#
# COMPACT_ATOMS: atom_id res chain seq x y z
N MET A 1 -14.95 62.49 -24.23
CA MET A 1 -15.32 61.13 -24.68
C MET A 1 -14.50 60.14 -23.90
N ALA A 2 -15.09 59.46 -22.90
CA ALA A 2 -14.43 58.48 -22.03
C ALA A 2 -14.95 57.09 -22.42
N THR A 3 -14.01 56.26 -22.93
CA THR A 3 -14.29 54.89 -23.32
C THR A 3 -14.11 53.98 -22.10
N SER A 4 -15.20 53.44 -21.63
CA SER A 4 -15.29 52.42 -20.57
C SER A 4 -14.71 51.09 -21.04
N ARG A 5 -13.66 50.59 -20.35
CA ARG A 5 -13.15 49.22 -20.50
C ARG A 5 -13.98 48.29 -19.64
N LYS A 6 -14.75 47.39 -20.25
CA LYS A 6 -15.43 46.27 -19.60
C LYS A 6 -14.37 45.27 -19.14
N SER A 7 -14.34 45.01 -17.83
CA SER A 7 -13.57 43.91 -17.23
C SER A 7 -14.22 42.57 -17.57
N VAL A 8 -13.47 41.68 -18.23
CA VAL A 8 -13.87 40.28 -18.46
C VAL A 8 -13.61 39.52 -17.17
N GLY A 9 -14.68 39.19 -16.48
CA GLY A 9 -14.62 38.36 -15.26
C GLY A 9 -14.18 36.93 -15.62
N ALA A 10 -13.04 36.51 -15.10
CA ALA A 10 -12.60 35.14 -15.17
C ALA A 10 -13.57 34.22 -14.39
N LYS A 11 -14.25 33.34 -15.08
CA LYS A 11 -15.03 32.26 -14.47
C LYS A 11 -14.04 31.30 -13.80
N ILE A 12 -13.93 31.35 -12.48
CA ILE A 12 -13.27 30.33 -11.68
C ILE A 12 -14.13 29.07 -11.79
N SER A 13 -13.65 28.07 -12.52
CA SER A 13 -14.26 26.75 -12.54
C SER A 13 -14.07 26.14 -11.15
N THR A 14 -15.13 26.10 -10.35
CA THR A 14 -15.22 25.27 -9.15
C THR A 14 -15.18 23.82 -9.62
N ALA A 15 -13.98 23.23 -9.64
CA ALA A 15 -13.85 21.78 -9.73
C ALA A 15 -14.58 21.20 -8.50
N GLN A 16 -15.74 20.61 -8.74
CA GLN A 16 -16.44 19.86 -7.72
C GLN A 16 -15.49 18.80 -7.20
N LYS A 17 -15.06 18.93 -5.93
CA LYS A 17 -14.40 17.86 -5.21
C LYS A 17 -15.38 16.68 -5.23
N ARG A 18 -15.13 15.68 -6.08
CA ARG A 18 -15.84 14.41 -5.99
C ARG A 18 -15.64 13.92 -4.54
N GLN A 19 -16.73 13.87 -3.78
CA GLN A 19 -16.73 13.18 -2.50
C GLN A 19 -16.37 11.72 -2.81
N ARG A 20 -15.18 11.27 -2.34
CA ARG A 20 -14.84 9.86 -2.41
C ARG A 20 -15.78 9.11 -1.49
N PRO A 21 -16.32 7.97 -1.90
CA PRO A 21 -17.10 7.12 -1.01
C PRO A 21 -16.29 6.79 0.24
N ASN A 22 -16.92 6.75 1.41
CA ASN A 22 -16.32 6.18 2.60
C ASN A 22 -15.98 4.72 2.28
N HIS A 23 -14.70 4.33 2.44
CA HIS A 23 -14.15 2.99 2.14
C HIS A 23 -13.85 2.72 0.66
N ASP A 24 -13.16 3.66 0.01
CA ASP A 24 -12.61 3.51 -1.33
C ASP A 24 -11.68 2.29 -1.39
N PHE A 25 -12.07 1.25 -2.12
CA PHE A 25 -11.31 0.02 -2.26
C PHE A 25 -10.83 -0.14 -3.72
N TYR A 26 -9.51 -0.25 -3.87
CA TYR A 26 -8.85 -0.51 -5.14
C TYR A 26 -8.08 -1.82 -5.06
N ALA A 27 -8.65 -2.87 -5.65
CA ALA A 27 -8.02 -4.18 -5.68
C ALA A 27 -6.74 -4.16 -6.53
N THR A 28 -5.62 -4.54 -5.92
CA THR A 28 -4.38 -4.80 -6.66
C THR A 28 -4.54 -6.14 -7.40
N PRO A 29 -4.22 -6.23 -8.71
CA PRO A 29 -4.28 -7.49 -9.43
C PRO A 29 -3.39 -8.55 -8.77
N VAL A 30 -3.88 -9.79 -8.71
CA VAL A 30 -3.15 -10.92 -8.10
C VAL A 30 -1.82 -11.17 -8.81
N GLU A 31 -1.83 -11.08 -10.14
CA GLU A 31 -0.65 -11.25 -10.99
C GLU A 31 0.48 -10.25 -10.70
N ASP A 32 0.14 -8.99 -10.38
CA ASP A 32 1.15 -7.97 -10.03
C ASP A 32 1.75 -8.23 -8.64
N ILE A 33 0.93 -8.73 -7.71
CA ILE A 33 1.43 -9.16 -6.38
C ILE A 33 2.33 -10.39 -6.53
N GLU A 34 1.93 -11.40 -7.33
CA GLU A 34 2.75 -12.60 -7.58
C GLU A 34 4.10 -12.24 -8.21
N LYS A 35 4.10 -11.33 -9.18
CA LYS A 35 5.30 -10.83 -9.82
C LYS A 35 6.25 -10.20 -8.79
N MET A 36 5.73 -9.31 -7.96
CA MET A 36 6.48 -8.70 -6.85
C MET A 36 7.07 -9.77 -5.92
N LEU A 37 6.25 -10.73 -5.49
CA LEU A 37 6.68 -11.79 -4.58
C LEU A 37 7.81 -12.62 -5.20
N LYS A 38 7.69 -13.04 -6.44
CA LYS A 38 8.70 -13.81 -7.18
C LYS A 38 9.99 -13.03 -7.35
N THR A 39 9.92 -11.74 -7.66
CA THR A 39 11.11 -10.92 -7.91
C THR A 39 11.85 -10.58 -6.62
N ILE A 40 11.12 -10.18 -5.57
CA ILE A 40 11.74 -9.64 -4.36
C ILE A 40 12.14 -10.75 -3.38
N PHE A 41 11.35 -11.82 -3.28
CA PHE A 41 11.51 -12.82 -2.23
C PHE A 41 11.99 -14.20 -2.70
N ALA A 42 11.98 -14.53 -4.00
CA ALA A 42 12.34 -15.87 -4.48
C ALA A 42 13.75 -16.31 -4.05
N THR A 43 14.74 -15.40 -4.05
CA THR A 43 16.12 -15.74 -3.69
C THR A 43 16.39 -15.71 -2.18
N SER A 44 15.54 -15.00 -1.42
CA SER A 44 15.78 -14.77 0.01
C SER A 44 15.12 -15.82 0.91
N VAL A 45 14.08 -16.50 0.44
CA VAL A 45 13.20 -17.33 1.27
C VAL A 45 13.43 -18.83 1.11
N ASP A 46 13.90 -19.28 -0.04
CA ASP A 46 14.21 -20.71 -0.26
C ASP A 46 15.33 -21.24 0.65
N ASN A 47 16.17 -20.35 1.18
CA ASN A 47 17.24 -20.69 2.13
C ASN A 47 16.86 -20.58 3.61
N LEU A 48 15.69 -20.00 3.92
CA LEU A 48 15.22 -19.87 5.28
C LEU A 48 14.05 -20.83 5.48
N HIS A 49 14.27 -21.91 6.23
CA HIS A 49 13.21 -22.81 6.74
C HIS A 49 12.18 -22.06 7.64
N ILE A 50 12.07 -20.75 7.48
CA ILE A 50 11.18 -19.88 8.23
C ILE A 50 9.86 -19.81 7.48
N LYS A 51 8.79 -20.17 8.14
CA LYS A 51 7.42 -19.97 7.65
C LYS A 51 6.93 -18.60 8.13
N PRO A 52 7.04 -17.54 7.30
CA PRO A 52 6.62 -16.23 7.74
C PRO A 52 5.13 -16.21 8.00
N LEU A 53 4.76 -15.49 9.06
CA LEU A 53 3.38 -15.07 9.31
C LEU A 53 3.24 -13.66 8.74
N VAL A 54 2.36 -13.52 7.75
CA VAL A 54 2.08 -12.26 7.06
C VAL A 54 0.75 -11.70 7.55
N LEU A 55 0.68 -10.39 7.78
CA LEU A 55 -0.56 -9.65 7.98
C LEU A 55 -0.87 -8.83 6.74
N ASP A 56 -2.11 -8.94 6.26
CA ASP A 56 -2.74 -8.01 5.34
C ASP A 56 -3.81 -7.22 6.10
N PRO A 57 -3.54 -5.95 6.50
CA PRO A 57 -4.45 -5.17 7.36
C PRO A 57 -5.55 -4.43 6.59
N CYS A 58 -5.59 -4.57 5.26
CA CYS A 58 -6.60 -3.99 4.37
C CYS A 58 -6.88 -4.97 3.22
N ALA A 59 -7.35 -6.15 3.60
CA ALA A 59 -7.39 -7.34 2.75
C ALA A 59 -8.32 -7.23 1.54
N GLY A 60 -9.34 -6.36 1.60
CA GLY A 60 -10.25 -6.14 0.49
C GLY A 60 -10.92 -7.43 0.01
N ASN A 61 -10.61 -7.85 -1.20
CA ASN A 61 -11.09 -9.10 -1.81
C ASN A 61 -10.12 -10.29 -1.64
N GLY A 62 -9.11 -10.18 -0.78
CA GLY A 62 -8.15 -11.23 -0.48
C GLY A 62 -7.04 -11.42 -1.53
N ALA A 63 -6.75 -10.42 -2.35
CA ALA A 63 -5.76 -10.51 -3.42
C ALA A 63 -4.36 -10.89 -2.92
N PHE A 64 -3.88 -10.29 -1.82
CA PHE A 64 -2.58 -10.63 -1.24
C PHE A 64 -2.52 -12.09 -0.77
N LYS A 65 -3.53 -12.57 -0.06
CA LYS A 65 -3.56 -13.99 0.38
C LYS A 65 -3.55 -14.94 -0.80
N LYS A 66 -4.33 -14.66 -1.85
CA LYS A 66 -4.38 -15.48 -3.07
C LYS A 66 -3.00 -15.54 -3.73
N ALA A 67 -2.35 -14.39 -3.94
CA ALA A 67 -1.02 -14.31 -4.53
C ALA A 67 0.05 -15.00 -3.67
N ILE A 68 0.06 -14.73 -2.35
CA ILE A 68 1.02 -15.36 -1.43
C ILE A 68 0.86 -16.87 -1.43
N LYS A 69 -0.37 -17.40 -1.38
CA LYS A 69 -0.60 -18.85 -1.39
C LYS A 69 -0.26 -19.52 -2.71
N SER A 70 -0.35 -18.79 -3.82
CA SER A 70 0.10 -19.25 -5.14
C SER A 70 1.62 -19.39 -5.22
N VAL A 71 2.37 -18.38 -4.74
CA VAL A 71 3.83 -18.33 -4.86
C VAL A 71 4.52 -19.05 -3.72
N PHE A 72 4.04 -18.85 -2.50
CA PHE A 72 4.60 -19.42 -1.26
C PHE A 72 3.52 -20.14 -0.44
N PRO A 73 3.12 -21.39 -0.81
CA PRO A 73 2.03 -22.11 -0.15
C PRO A 73 2.20 -22.29 1.36
N HIS A 74 3.46 -22.30 1.82
CA HIS A 74 3.81 -22.55 3.23
C HIS A 74 3.72 -21.30 4.11
N TRP A 75 3.59 -20.10 3.53
CA TRP A 75 3.43 -18.89 4.31
C TRP A 75 2.03 -18.82 4.91
N SER A 76 1.96 -18.37 6.15
CA SER A 76 0.67 -18.12 6.81
C SER A 76 0.26 -16.66 6.60
N VAL A 77 -1.02 -16.43 6.31
CA VAL A 77 -1.55 -15.08 6.05
C VAL A 77 -2.75 -14.85 6.93
N MET A 78 -2.73 -13.79 7.73
CA MET A 78 -3.90 -13.24 8.42
C MET A 78 -4.44 -12.04 7.65
N GLN A 79 -5.75 -12.00 7.51
CA GLN A 79 -6.47 -10.97 6.75
C GLN A 79 -7.35 -10.16 7.68
N TRP A 80 -7.08 -8.86 7.75
CA TRP A 80 -7.90 -7.88 8.46
C TRP A 80 -8.44 -6.85 7.49
N ASP A 81 -9.62 -6.33 7.74
CA ASP A 81 -10.19 -5.20 7.00
C ASP A 81 -11.26 -4.52 7.86
N ILE A 82 -11.61 -3.30 7.53
CA ILE A 82 -12.72 -2.59 8.16
C ILE A 82 -14.08 -3.19 7.78
N LEU A 83 -14.16 -3.86 6.62
CA LEU A 83 -15.37 -4.49 6.08
C LEU A 83 -15.05 -5.90 5.55
N GLU A 84 -15.87 -6.87 5.93
CA GLU A 84 -15.86 -8.19 5.32
C GLU A 84 -16.62 -8.14 3.99
N ARG A 85 -15.93 -8.46 2.87
CA ARG A 85 -16.51 -8.46 1.52
C ARG A 85 -16.81 -9.88 1.05
N ASN A 86 -15.87 -10.51 0.33
CA ASN A 86 -16.07 -11.81 -0.30
C ASN A 86 -15.28 -12.94 0.37
N GLU A 87 -14.36 -12.61 1.26
CA GLU A 87 -13.49 -13.55 1.98
C GLU A 87 -13.72 -13.40 3.47
N LYS A 88 -13.76 -14.53 4.18
CA LYS A 88 -13.80 -14.50 5.65
C LYS A 88 -12.51 -13.93 6.19
N LEU A 89 -12.64 -12.90 7.02
CA LEU A 89 -11.51 -12.23 7.65
C LEU A 89 -11.17 -12.84 9.00
N ASP A 90 -9.91 -12.76 9.39
CA ASP A 90 -9.46 -13.12 10.74
C ASP A 90 -9.82 -12.03 11.77
N TYR A 91 -9.99 -10.77 11.28
CA TYR A 91 -10.48 -9.65 12.09
C TYR A 91 -11.20 -8.63 11.22
N VAL A 92 -12.36 -8.15 11.70
CA VAL A 92 -13.12 -7.06 11.09
C VAL A 92 -13.08 -5.86 12.01
N GLY A 93 -12.52 -4.74 11.54
CA GLY A 93 -12.43 -3.48 12.28
C GLY A 93 -11.36 -2.56 11.76
N ASP A 94 -11.32 -1.35 12.31
CA ASP A 94 -10.33 -0.34 11.94
C ASP A 94 -8.93 -0.75 12.43
N PHE A 95 -8.01 -0.93 11.48
CA PHE A 95 -6.62 -1.28 11.76
C PHE A 95 -5.91 -0.25 12.63
N LEU A 96 -6.13 1.04 12.40
CA LEU A 96 -5.44 2.11 13.12
C LEU A 96 -5.89 2.20 14.60
N SER A 97 -7.08 1.71 14.90
CA SER A 97 -7.61 1.65 16.27
C SER A 97 -7.23 0.38 17.03
N ARG A 98 -6.68 -0.65 16.34
CA ARG A 98 -6.31 -1.93 16.96
C ARG A 98 -4.92 -1.86 17.55
N GLU A 99 -4.78 -2.21 18.82
CA GLU A 99 -3.46 -2.43 19.43
C GLU A 99 -3.06 -3.92 19.36
N PRO A 100 -1.76 -4.23 19.32
CA PRO A 100 -1.29 -5.63 19.35
C PRO A 100 -1.65 -6.33 20.66
N HIS A 101 -2.21 -7.53 20.57
CA HIS A 101 -2.54 -8.38 21.71
C HIS A 101 -1.62 -9.61 21.80
N GLY A 102 -0.34 -9.44 21.45
CA GLY A 102 0.65 -10.52 21.48
C GLY A 102 0.98 -11.08 20.09
N GLU A 103 0.16 -10.82 19.06
CA GLU A 103 0.47 -11.20 17.69
C GLU A 103 1.72 -10.46 17.20
N LYS A 104 2.63 -11.20 16.60
CA LYS A 104 3.84 -10.65 15.98
C LYS A 104 4.05 -11.27 14.61
N PHE A 105 4.08 -10.42 13.61
CA PHE A 105 4.20 -10.79 12.20
C PHE A 105 5.63 -10.67 11.70
N SER A 106 6.01 -11.53 10.78
CA SER A 106 7.29 -11.42 10.06
C SER A 106 7.21 -10.30 9.02
N MET A 107 6.03 -10.12 8.44
CA MET A 107 5.77 -9.14 7.40
C MET A 107 4.35 -8.57 7.55
N VAL A 108 4.19 -7.29 7.20
CA VAL A 108 2.90 -6.67 6.91
C VAL A 108 2.91 -6.31 5.43
N MET A 109 1.97 -6.85 4.66
CA MET A 109 1.84 -6.55 3.22
C MET A 109 0.49 -5.90 2.96
N MET A 110 0.47 -4.77 2.24
CA MET A 110 -0.77 -3.99 2.10
C MET A 110 -0.80 -3.09 0.87
N ASN A 111 -2.01 -2.81 0.40
CA ASN A 111 -2.34 -1.65 -0.41
C ASN A 111 -3.21 -0.72 0.45
N PRO A 112 -2.62 0.18 1.24
CA PRO A 112 -3.35 0.96 2.23
C PRO A 112 -4.17 2.08 1.58
N PRO A 113 -5.21 2.61 2.25
CA PRO A 113 -5.92 3.79 1.79
C PRO A 113 -4.95 4.95 1.53
N PHE A 114 -5.01 5.57 0.34
CA PHE A 114 -4.01 6.55 -0.09
C PHE A 114 -3.89 7.78 0.83
N GLY A 115 -4.99 8.17 1.46
CA GLY A 115 -5.00 9.31 2.39
C GLY A 115 -4.30 9.06 3.72
N GLU A 116 -4.19 7.79 4.12
CA GLU A 116 -3.74 7.35 5.44
C GLU A 116 -2.54 6.39 5.37
N SER A 117 -1.91 6.29 4.18
CA SER A 117 -0.83 5.33 3.94
C SER A 117 0.34 5.48 4.91
N MET A 118 0.67 6.71 5.31
CA MET A 118 1.75 6.95 6.27
C MET A 118 1.39 6.41 7.66
N GLU A 119 0.19 6.69 8.10
CA GLU A 119 -0.36 6.26 9.39
C GLU A 119 -0.44 4.71 9.45
N PHE A 120 -0.88 4.08 8.36
CA PHE A 120 -0.90 2.61 8.23
C PHE A 120 0.50 2.01 8.35
N ILE A 121 1.51 2.57 7.67
CA ILE A 121 2.89 2.08 7.74
C ILE A 121 3.45 2.24 9.16
N GLN A 122 3.27 3.40 9.78
CA GLN A 122 3.73 3.65 11.15
C GLN A 122 3.06 2.69 12.15
N HIS A 123 1.76 2.46 11.99
CA HIS A 123 1.02 1.56 12.86
C HIS A 123 1.43 0.09 12.66
N ALA A 124 1.71 -0.32 11.42
CA ALA A 124 2.15 -1.67 11.09
C ALA A 124 3.43 -2.08 11.81
N PHE A 125 4.34 -1.15 12.09
CA PHE A 125 5.55 -1.46 12.86
C PHE A 125 5.27 -2.01 14.25
N LYS A 126 4.16 -1.64 14.89
CA LYS A 126 3.77 -2.15 16.22
C LYS A 126 3.51 -3.66 16.21
N PHE A 127 3.10 -4.20 15.06
CA PHE A 127 2.73 -5.60 14.88
C PHE A 127 3.89 -6.49 14.41
N LEU A 128 5.04 -5.91 14.06
CA LEU A 128 6.17 -6.67 13.55
C LEU A 128 7.00 -7.31 14.66
N LYS A 129 7.58 -8.47 14.34
CA LYS A 129 8.71 -9.04 15.06
C LYS A 129 9.95 -8.15 14.88
N PRO A 130 10.95 -8.22 15.77
CA PRO A 130 12.26 -7.62 15.51
C PRO A 130 12.79 -8.07 14.15
N GLY A 131 13.22 -7.12 13.32
CA GLY A 131 13.67 -7.38 11.94
C GLY A 131 12.56 -7.63 10.92
N GLY A 132 11.31 -7.57 11.33
CA GLY A 132 10.16 -7.68 10.41
C GLY A 132 10.07 -6.48 9.47
N ILE A 133 9.36 -6.64 8.35
CA ILE A 133 9.24 -5.65 7.29
C ILE A 133 7.79 -5.30 6.97
N VAL A 134 7.59 -4.07 6.47
CA VAL A 134 6.35 -3.65 5.83
C VAL A 134 6.58 -3.59 4.33
N VAL A 135 5.70 -4.19 3.55
CA VAL A 135 5.65 -4.10 2.09
C VAL A 135 4.36 -3.39 1.70
N ALA A 136 4.47 -2.19 1.17
CA ALA A 136 3.31 -1.38 0.81
C ALA A 136 3.29 -1.05 -0.67
N PHE A 137 2.15 -1.26 -1.31
CA PHE A 137 1.88 -0.79 -2.66
C PHE A 137 1.46 0.68 -2.61
N LEU A 138 2.28 1.57 -3.17
CA LEU A 138 2.07 3.01 -3.04
C LEU A 138 2.28 3.73 -4.37
N LYS A 139 1.73 4.93 -4.49
CA LYS A 139 2.07 5.86 -5.55
C LYS A 139 3.51 6.35 -5.39
N LEU A 140 4.23 6.58 -6.48
CA LEU A 140 5.62 7.06 -6.41
C LEU A 140 5.73 8.47 -5.81
N ASP A 141 4.69 9.30 -5.91
CA ASP A 141 4.63 10.60 -5.25
C ASP A 141 4.66 10.52 -3.71
N PHE A 142 4.50 9.30 -3.16
CA PHE A 142 4.65 9.08 -1.72
C PHE A 142 6.05 9.47 -1.20
N LEU A 143 7.08 9.41 -2.04
CA LEU A 143 8.44 9.84 -1.70
C LEU A 143 8.56 11.36 -1.47
N ALA A 144 7.68 12.16 -2.06
CA ALA A 144 7.76 13.61 -2.05
C ALA A 144 6.73 14.23 -1.11
N SER A 145 7.11 14.52 0.14
CA SER A 145 6.29 15.33 1.06
C SER A 145 7.07 15.63 2.33
N LYS A 146 7.04 16.90 2.76
CA LYS A 146 7.64 17.31 4.04
C LYS A 146 7.05 16.56 5.24
N LYS A 147 5.73 16.27 5.21
CA LYS A 147 5.04 15.49 6.26
C LYS A 147 5.61 14.08 6.33
N ARG A 148 5.71 13.39 5.18
CA ARG A 148 6.23 12.01 5.10
C ARG A 148 7.71 11.94 5.41
N TYR A 149 8.49 12.92 4.93
CA TYR A 149 9.90 13.01 5.27
C TYR A 149 10.11 13.07 6.77
N ASN A 150 9.45 14.02 7.46
CA ASN A 150 9.60 14.17 8.90
C ASN A 150 9.04 12.98 9.71
N GLY A 151 7.98 12.32 9.23
CA GLY A 151 7.30 11.25 9.97
C GLY A 151 7.82 9.84 9.69
N LEU A 152 8.47 9.61 8.53
CA LEU A 152 8.89 8.26 8.13
C LEU A 152 10.36 8.16 7.74
N PHE A 153 10.91 9.19 7.07
CA PHE A 153 12.20 9.03 6.40
C PHE A 153 13.36 9.67 7.17
N LYS A 154 13.09 10.70 8.01
CA LYS A 154 14.13 11.53 8.62
C LYS A 154 14.94 10.80 9.69
N ASP A 155 14.28 10.18 10.65
CA ASP A 155 14.91 9.78 11.93
C ASP A 155 15.21 8.27 12.04
N GLY A 156 15.32 7.56 10.96
CA GLY A 156 15.62 6.14 11.07
C GLY A 156 15.64 5.44 9.73
N ASN A 157 15.53 6.21 8.65
CA ASN A 157 15.59 5.66 7.30
C ASN A 157 14.93 4.28 7.24
N ASN A 158 13.66 4.23 7.66
CA ASN A 158 12.92 2.98 7.69
C ASN A 158 12.69 2.40 6.29
N LEU A 159 12.92 3.20 5.25
CA LEU A 159 12.76 2.77 3.86
C LEU A 159 14.01 2.02 3.40
N LEU A 160 13.86 0.75 3.05
CA LEU A 160 14.94 -0.08 2.50
C LEU A 160 15.01 -0.02 0.99
N GLN A 161 13.87 -0.23 0.32
CA GLN A 161 13.80 -0.35 -1.12
C GLN A 161 12.51 0.25 -1.67
N VAL A 162 12.59 0.74 -2.90
CA VAL A 162 11.45 1.07 -3.75
C VAL A 162 11.59 0.30 -5.05
N TRP A 163 10.66 -0.60 -5.32
CA TRP A 163 10.54 -1.33 -6.57
C TRP A 163 9.51 -0.64 -7.46
N VAL A 164 10.01 0.09 -8.44
CA VAL A 164 9.18 0.87 -9.37
C VAL A 164 8.56 -0.08 -10.38
N ASN A 165 7.23 -0.08 -10.51
CA ASN A 165 6.57 -0.82 -11.58
C ASN A 165 6.86 -0.16 -12.92
N VAL A 166 7.51 -0.87 -13.85
CA VAL A 166 7.83 -0.38 -15.19
C VAL A 166 6.54 -0.17 -16.00
N SER A 167 5.56 -1.04 -15.80
CA SER A 167 4.22 -0.90 -16.36
C SER A 167 3.22 -0.44 -15.30
N ARG A 168 2.23 0.37 -15.68
CA ARG A 168 1.20 0.82 -14.75
C ARG A 168 0.33 -0.34 -14.29
N VAL A 169 0.18 -0.47 -12.98
CA VAL A 169 -0.71 -1.45 -12.36
C VAL A 169 -2.13 -0.90 -12.36
N ASN A 170 -3.04 -1.62 -13.00
CA ASN A 170 -4.45 -1.25 -13.07
C ASN A 170 -5.23 -1.83 -11.88
N CYS A 171 -5.20 -1.11 -10.75
CA CYS A 171 -6.05 -1.46 -9.62
C CYS A 171 -7.51 -1.21 -9.98
N LYS A 172 -8.33 -2.26 -9.90
CA LYS A 172 -9.77 -2.17 -10.17
C LYS A 172 -10.51 -1.60 -8.97
N TYR A 173 -11.36 -0.62 -9.22
CA TYR A 173 -12.33 -0.17 -8.22
C TYR A 173 -13.47 -1.19 -8.14
N ASP A 174 -13.64 -1.82 -6.98
CA ASP A 174 -14.66 -2.87 -6.75
C ASP A 174 -15.89 -2.28 -6.05
N GLY A 175 -16.47 -1.23 -6.64
CA GLY A 175 -17.65 -0.60 -6.07
C GLY A 175 -18.89 -0.52 -6.99
N ASP A 176 -18.70 -0.31 -8.31
CA ASP A 176 -19.82 0.05 -9.19
C ASP A 176 -19.76 -0.57 -10.61
N GLY A 177 -19.01 -1.65 -10.82
CA GLY A 177 -19.03 -2.37 -12.12
C GLY A 177 -18.52 -1.59 -13.35
N ASN A 178 -17.94 -0.40 -13.16
CA ASN A 178 -17.39 0.40 -14.25
C ASN A 178 -15.89 0.14 -14.42
N ASP A 179 -15.57 -0.90 -15.16
CA ASP A 179 -14.22 -1.43 -15.43
C ASP A 179 -13.25 -0.51 -16.21
N LYS A 180 -13.51 0.78 -16.32
CA LYS A 180 -12.79 1.68 -17.24
C LYS A 180 -11.92 2.74 -16.58
N GLN A 181 -11.38 2.54 -15.40
CA GLN A 181 -10.31 3.43 -14.93
C GLN A 181 -8.95 2.74 -15.06
N SER A 182 -8.28 3.00 -16.19
CA SER A 182 -6.84 2.78 -16.25
C SER A 182 -6.16 3.65 -15.19
N SER A 183 -5.28 3.07 -14.39
CA SER A 183 -4.49 3.82 -13.43
C SER A 183 -3.69 4.88 -14.19
N THR A 184 -3.93 6.15 -13.90
CA THR A 184 -3.14 7.28 -14.41
C THR A 184 -1.90 7.55 -13.56
N THR A 185 -1.68 6.75 -12.51
CA THR A 185 -0.68 7.02 -11.49
C THR A 185 0.43 5.98 -11.53
N ASP A 186 1.66 6.43 -11.56
CA ASP A 186 2.83 5.58 -11.41
C ASP A 186 2.94 5.08 -9.96
N SER A 187 3.25 3.80 -9.79
CA SER A 187 3.24 3.09 -8.51
C SER A 187 4.48 2.23 -8.33
N GLY A 188 4.68 1.80 -7.10
CA GLY A 188 5.76 0.89 -6.75
C GLY A 188 5.49 0.16 -5.44
N TRP A 189 6.36 -0.78 -5.14
CA TRP A 189 6.37 -1.52 -3.90
C TRP A 189 7.45 -0.95 -2.98
N PHE A 190 7.04 -0.48 -1.83
CA PHE A 190 7.90 0.14 -0.84
C PHE A 190 8.16 -0.83 0.28
N ILE A 191 9.44 -1.10 0.57
CA ILE A 191 9.84 -2.01 1.64
C ILE A 191 10.43 -1.19 2.77
N PHE A 192 9.82 -1.31 3.95
CA PHE A 192 10.25 -0.61 5.16
C PHE A 192 10.69 -1.62 6.22
N GLN A 193 11.71 -1.24 6.99
CA GLN A 193 12.14 -1.96 8.19
C GLN A 193 12.55 -0.96 9.27
N GLN A 194 11.96 -1.08 10.45
CA GLN A 194 12.22 -0.13 11.54
C GLN A 194 13.66 -0.24 12.06
N GLY A 195 14.28 0.91 12.28
CA GLY A 195 15.59 0.97 12.94
C GLY A 195 16.79 0.60 12.07
N MET A 196 16.63 0.52 10.75
CA MET A 196 17.72 0.26 9.81
C MET A 196 18.20 1.54 9.14
N PRO A 197 19.30 2.16 9.59
CA PRO A 197 19.87 3.32 8.93
C PRO A 197 20.57 2.89 7.63
N VAL A 198 19.85 2.87 6.53
CA VAL A 198 20.38 2.50 5.21
C VAL A 198 20.03 3.58 4.19
N VAL A 199 20.84 3.67 3.14
CA VAL A 199 20.47 4.44 1.95
C VAL A 199 19.45 3.62 1.17
N PRO A 200 18.22 4.12 0.94
CA PRO A 200 17.21 3.39 0.20
C PRO A 200 17.67 3.04 -1.21
N GLN A 201 17.39 1.82 -1.65
CA GLN A 201 17.66 1.39 -3.01
C GLN A 201 16.44 1.58 -3.90
N ILE A 202 16.65 2.00 -5.15
CA ILE A 202 15.61 2.03 -6.18
C ILE A 202 15.88 0.90 -7.15
N CYS A 203 14.87 0.06 -7.34
CA CYS A 203 14.88 -1.08 -8.24
C CYS A 203 13.69 -0.98 -9.21
N TRP A 204 13.71 -1.76 -10.29
CA TRP A 204 12.62 -1.80 -11.26
C TRP A 204 12.01 -3.20 -11.30
N LEU A 205 10.69 -3.25 -11.38
CA LEU A 205 9.89 -4.45 -11.51
C LEU A 205 9.32 -4.50 -12.94
N GLU A 206 9.96 -5.32 -13.78
CA GLU A 206 9.58 -5.51 -15.18
C GLU A 206 8.36 -6.43 -15.35
#